data_f68b8c12848ea87c081fe3c9f3d231a4
#
_entry.id   f68b8c12848ea87c081fe3c9f3d231a4
#
_cell.length_a   1.000
_cell.length_b   1.000
_cell.length_c   1.000
_cell.angle_alpha   90.00
_cell.angle_beta   90.00
_cell.angle_gamma   90.00
#
_symmetry.space_group_name_H-M   'P 1'
#
loop_
_entity.id
_entity.type
_entity.pdbx_description
1 polymer ?
#
loop_
_entity_poly.entity_id
_entity_poly.type
_entity_poly.pdbx_seq_one_letter_code
_entity_poly.pdbx_strand_id
1 'polypeptide(L)'
;MSWINFKNYQETAIDELRDKVNALIKKEGNKICVFKAPTGSGKTLMMAEWMMRFCDPYSRTDGKTFSFVWIAVNKLHDQSHDSLKKFYELKGMGLRCSYFDELEDRKIKQNEILFLNWASINNEDKIIVRANERDNNLSTIIDRTKDSGRTIILVIDESHHTAKSENSKALIENLDPKITIEVSATPEISDFDERVTVDVENVRDEEMIKKEIVVNPGFKNYTVDAKKSDQTADELILKSALQKRIDLQKKLEKEG
;
A
#
# COMPACT_ATOMS: atom_id res chain seq x y z
N MET A 1 -5.25 -0.90 -26.58
CA MET A 1 -5.04 -1.34 -25.20
C MET A 1 -3.74 -0.71 -24.72
N SER A 2 -3.78 0.22 -23.79
CA SER A 2 -2.54 0.79 -23.24
C SER A 2 -1.96 -0.24 -22.27
N TRP A 3 -0.85 -0.86 -22.66
CA TRP A 3 -0.10 -1.74 -21.78
C TRP A 3 0.51 -0.88 -20.67
N ILE A 4 0.27 -1.24 -19.42
CA ILE A 4 0.99 -0.62 -18.30
C ILE A 4 2.41 -1.19 -18.37
N ASN A 5 3.36 -0.34 -18.77
CA ASN A 5 4.78 -0.69 -18.76
C ASN A 5 5.37 -0.29 -17.40
N PHE A 6 5.83 -1.26 -16.68
CA PHE A 6 6.56 -1.02 -15.44
C PHE A 6 7.96 -0.48 -15.76
N LYS A 7 8.43 0.40 -14.91
CA LYS A 7 9.80 0.91 -14.95
C LYS A 7 10.78 -0.16 -14.47
N ASN A 8 12.05 -0.06 -14.84
CA ASN A 8 13.05 -1.07 -14.49
C ASN A 8 13.14 -1.34 -12.98
N TYR A 9 13.13 -0.29 -12.17
CA TYR A 9 13.16 -0.46 -10.71
C TYR A 9 11.89 -1.14 -10.17
N GLN A 10 10.74 -0.95 -10.82
CA GLN A 10 9.49 -1.61 -10.43
C GLN A 10 9.53 -3.10 -10.74
N GLU A 11 9.99 -3.47 -11.94
CA GLU A 11 10.17 -4.88 -12.32
C GLU A 11 11.14 -5.59 -11.37
N THR A 12 12.29 -4.96 -11.09
CA THR A 12 13.28 -5.50 -10.15
C THR A 12 12.68 -5.71 -8.76
N ALA A 13 11.94 -4.74 -8.24
CA ALA A 13 11.32 -4.84 -6.91
C ALA A 13 10.22 -5.90 -6.85
N ILE A 14 9.42 -6.05 -7.91
CA ILE A 14 8.38 -7.08 -8.03
C ILE A 14 9.00 -8.48 -8.02
N ASP A 15 10.06 -8.69 -8.81
CA ASP A 15 10.74 -9.97 -8.88
C ASP A 15 11.46 -10.32 -7.57
N GLU A 16 12.13 -9.35 -6.96
CA GLU A 16 12.77 -9.53 -5.65
C GLU A 16 11.75 -9.89 -4.56
N LEU A 17 10.61 -9.20 -4.52
CA LEU A 17 9.53 -9.50 -3.57
C LEU A 17 9.00 -10.92 -3.79
N ARG A 18 8.79 -11.31 -5.05
CA ARG A 18 8.33 -12.66 -5.40
C ARG A 18 9.28 -13.73 -4.88
N ASP A 19 10.56 -13.56 -5.12
CA ASP A 19 11.57 -14.56 -4.74
C ASP A 19 11.71 -14.67 -3.23
N LYS A 20 11.73 -13.53 -2.51
CA LYS A 20 11.78 -13.50 -1.05
C LYS A 20 10.54 -14.11 -0.40
N VAL A 21 9.35 -13.74 -0.86
CA VAL A 21 8.10 -14.31 -0.32
C VAL A 21 8.01 -15.81 -0.62
N ASN A 22 8.42 -16.28 -1.80
CA ASN A 22 8.50 -17.70 -2.11
C ASN A 22 9.46 -18.47 -1.19
N ALA A 23 10.57 -17.87 -0.81
CA ALA A 23 11.50 -18.45 0.16
C ALA A 23 10.89 -18.48 1.58
N LEU A 24 10.21 -17.41 1.99
CA LEU A 24 9.58 -17.31 3.30
C LEU A 24 8.41 -18.29 3.50
N ILE A 25 7.61 -18.55 2.48
CA ILE A 25 6.49 -19.50 2.54
C ILE A 25 6.95 -20.92 2.89
N LYS A 26 8.18 -21.29 2.53
CA LYS A 26 8.77 -22.60 2.81
C LYS A 26 9.26 -22.73 4.26
N LYS A 27 9.46 -21.62 4.96
CA LYS A 27 9.92 -21.60 6.36
C LYS A 27 8.74 -21.84 7.30
N GLU A 28 8.99 -22.40 8.47
CA GLU A 28 7.97 -22.58 9.50
C GLU A 28 7.55 -21.25 10.15
N GLY A 29 6.34 -21.25 10.73
CA GLY A 29 5.74 -20.09 11.41
C GLY A 29 5.37 -18.95 10.48
N ASN A 30 4.92 -17.86 11.08
CA ASN A 30 4.52 -16.64 10.42
C ASN A 30 5.76 -15.81 10.09
N LYS A 31 5.77 -15.14 8.93
CA LYS A 31 6.93 -14.42 8.42
C LYS A 31 6.55 -13.00 8.03
N ILE A 32 7.51 -12.09 8.20
CA ILE A 32 7.31 -10.67 7.89
C ILE A 32 8.29 -10.25 6.78
N CYS A 33 7.74 -9.67 5.72
CA CYS A 33 8.49 -9.07 4.63
C CYS A 33 8.19 -7.57 4.56
N VAL A 34 9.20 -6.73 4.61
CA VAL A 34 9.05 -5.28 4.46
C VAL A 34 9.25 -4.89 3.00
N PHE A 35 8.29 -4.19 2.43
CA PHE A 35 8.39 -3.56 1.12
C PHE A 35 8.52 -2.05 1.28
N LYS A 36 9.75 -1.56 1.25
CA LYS A 36 10.07 -0.13 1.39
C LYS A 36 10.18 0.51 0.02
N ALA A 37 9.32 1.48 -0.29
CA ALA A 37 9.39 2.23 -1.54
C ALA A 37 8.91 3.67 -1.33
N PRO A 38 9.54 4.68 -1.97
CA PRO A 38 9.17 6.08 -1.82
C PRO A 38 7.72 6.37 -2.19
N THR A 39 7.14 7.42 -1.61
CA THR A 39 5.85 7.94 -2.06
C THR A 39 5.94 8.37 -3.52
N GLY A 40 4.95 8.00 -4.34
CA GLY A 40 4.94 8.27 -5.77
C GLY A 40 5.70 7.24 -6.62
N SER A 41 6.36 6.23 -6.03
CA SER A 41 7.05 5.16 -6.79
C SER A 41 6.12 4.14 -7.45
N GLY A 42 4.80 4.19 -7.17
CA GLY A 42 3.84 3.21 -7.67
C GLY A 42 3.70 1.96 -6.81
N LYS A 43 3.92 2.05 -5.48
CA LYS A 43 3.79 0.93 -4.52
C LYS A 43 2.56 0.05 -4.77
N THR A 44 1.39 0.67 -4.82
CA THR A 44 0.11 -0.04 -4.99
C THR A 44 0.06 -0.83 -6.29
N LEU A 45 0.58 -0.28 -7.40
CA LEU A 45 0.63 -0.97 -8.69
C LEU A 45 1.67 -2.10 -8.70
N MET A 46 2.83 -1.89 -8.06
CA MET A 46 3.82 -2.96 -7.90
C MET A 46 3.26 -4.13 -7.10
N MET A 47 2.51 -3.83 -6.03
CA MET A 47 1.84 -4.88 -5.24
C MET A 47 0.75 -5.60 -6.04
N ALA A 48 -0.03 -4.88 -6.87
CA ALA A 48 -1.04 -5.48 -7.73
C ALA A 48 -0.41 -6.46 -8.75
N GLU A 49 0.64 -6.03 -9.44
CA GLU A 49 1.37 -6.88 -10.39
C GLU A 49 2.04 -8.06 -9.69
N TRP A 50 2.67 -7.81 -8.52
CA TRP A 50 3.27 -8.86 -7.73
C TRP A 50 2.24 -9.94 -7.34
N MET A 51 1.09 -9.58 -6.79
CA MET A 51 0.05 -10.55 -6.43
C MET A 51 -0.43 -11.36 -7.63
N MET A 52 -0.60 -10.72 -8.78
CA MET A 52 -1.00 -11.39 -10.01
C MET A 52 0.05 -12.42 -10.46
N ARG A 53 1.33 -12.04 -10.55
CA ARG A 53 2.42 -12.94 -10.91
C ARG A 53 2.64 -14.04 -9.88
N PHE A 54 2.45 -13.71 -8.60
CA PHE A 54 2.61 -14.64 -7.48
C PHE A 54 1.55 -15.74 -7.47
N CYS A 55 0.33 -15.42 -7.91
CA CYS A 55 -0.80 -16.35 -8.01
C CYS A 55 -0.87 -17.10 -9.36
N ASP A 56 0.02 -16.79 -10.29
CA ASP A 56 0.01 -17.44 -11.59
C ASP A 56 0.25 -18.96 -11.46
N PRO A 57 -0.73 -19.78 -11.86
CA PRO A 57 -0.64 -21.23 -11.72
C PRO A 57 0.51 -21.85 -12.55
N TYR A 58 0.93 -21.20 -13.62
CA TYR A 58 2.05 -21.67 -14.45
C TYR A 58 3.42 -21.42 -13.79
N SER A 59 3.48 -20.46 -12.89
CA SER A 59 4.70 -20.11 -12.13
C SER A 59 4.85 -20.93 -10.85
N ARG A 60 3.79 -21.63 -10.39
CA ARG A 60 3.76 -22.32 -9.12
C ARG A 60 3.64 -23.82 -9.27
N THR A 61 4.58 -24.52 -8.64
CA THR A 61 4.62 -26.00 -8.64
C THR A 61 4.30 -26.63 -7.27
N ASP A 62 4.08 -25.79 -6.23
CA ASP A 62 3.88 -26.25 -4.86
C ASP A 62 2.41 -26.60 -4.52
N GLY A 63 1.48 -26.40 -5.45
CA GLY A 63 0.05 -26.67 -5.26
C GLY A 63 -0.67 -25.79 -4.24
N LYS A 64 0.02 -24.81 -3.65
CA LYS A 64 -0.57 -23.90 -2.67
C LYS A 64 -1.48 -22.89 -3.32
N THR A 65 -2.59 -22.60 -2.65
CA THR A 65 -3.54 -21.56 -3.05
C THR A 65 -3.55 -20.43 -2.02
N PHE A 66 -3.72 -19.21 -2.50
CA PHE A 66 -3.59 -18.00 -1.67
C PHE A 66 -4.86 -17.18 -1.68
N SER A 67 -5.11 -16.58 -0.51
CA SER A 67 -6.09 -15.52 -0.30
C SER A 67 -5.38 -14.35 0.38
N PHE A 68 -5.82 -13.13 0.07
CA PHE A 68 -5.16 -11.94 0.56
C PHE A 68 -6.09 -11.14 1.47
N VAL A 69 -5.50 -10.51 2.48
CA VAL A 69 -6.15 -9.48 3.28
C VAL A 69 -5.34 -8.21 3.12
N TRP A 70 -5.96 -7.12 2.68
CA TRP A 70 -5.34 -5.81 2.53
C TRP A 70 -5.90 -4.86 3.57
N ILE A 71 -5.05 -4.39 4.46
CA ILE A 71 -5.44 -3.45 5.50
C ILE A 71 -4.74 -2.11 5.27
N ALA A 72 -5.50 -1.03 5.28
CA ALA A 72 -4.97 0.32 5.21
C ALA A 72 -5.70 1.27 6.16
N VAL A 73 -5.05 2.38 6.50
CA VAL A 73 -5.61 3.42 7.38
C VAL A 73 -6.56 4.34 6.63
N ASN A 74 -7.52 4.91 7.35
CA ASN A 74 -8.47 5.89 6.82
C ASN A 74 -9.19 5.36 5.57
N LYS A 75 -9.32 6.21 4.54
CA LYS A 75 -9.92 5.83 3.25
C LYS A 75 -8.91 5.28 2.24
N LEU A 76 -7.67 5.01 2.64
CA LEU A 76 -6.66 4.47 1.73
C LEU A 76 -7.00 3.07 1.25
N HIS A 77 -7.73 2.27 2.04
CA HIS A 77 -8.21 0.95 1.62
C HIS A 77 -9.15 1.04 0.41
N ASP A 78 -10.03 2.07 0.33
CA ASP A 78 -10.90 2.29 -0.82
C ASP A 78 -10.08 2.68 -2.07
N GLN A 79 -9.08 3.56 -1.90
CA GLN A 79 -8.20 3.96 -2.99
C GLN A 79 -7.38 2.79 -3.52
N SER A 80 -6.88 1.94 -2.63
CA SER A 80 -6.14 0.74 -3.01
C SER A 80 -7.05 -0.26 -3.71
N HIS A 81 -8.27 -0.51 -3.18
CA HIS A 81 -9.27 -1.36 -3.82
C HIS A 81 -9.55 -0.93 -5.25
N ASP A 82 -9.92 0.35 -5.45
CA ASP A 82 -10.28 0.87 -6.77
C ASP A 82 -9.09 0.83 -7.74
N SER A 83 -7.88 1.12 -7.24
CA SER A 83 -6.66 1.07 -8.04
C SER A 83 -6.33 -0.35 -8.50
N LEU A 84 -6.40 -1.33 -7.60
CA LEU A 84 -6.14 -2.74 -7.91
C LEU A 84 -7.22 -3.29 -8.84
N LYS A 85 -8.49 -3.03 -8.56
CA LYS A 85 -9.62 -3.46 -9.41
C LYS A 85 -9.46 -2.94 -10.83
N LYS A 86 -9.23 -1.64 -10.99
CA LYS A 86 -8.99 -1.03 -12.30
C LYS A 86 -7.77 -1.61 -13.00
N PHE A 87 -6.70 -1.88 -12.27
CA PHE A 87 -5.50 -2.52 -12.82
C PHE A 87 -5.81 -3.91 -13.38
N TYR A 88 -6.51 -4.75 -12.64
CA TYR A 88 -6.87 -6.10 -13.07
C TYR A 88 -7.87 -6.10 -14.24
N GLU A 89 -8.83 -5.17 -14.24
CA GLU A 89 -9.74 -4.96 -15.38
C GLU A 89 -8.97 -4.58 -16.66
N LEU A 90 -8.00 -3.69 -16.57
CA LEU A 90 -7.17 -3.29 -17.71
C LEU A 90 -6.28 -4.43 -18.24
N LYS A 91 -5.77 -5.28 -17.35
CA LYS A 91 -5.00 -6.47 -17.72
C LYS A 91 -5.88 -7.60 -18.28
N GLY A 92 -7.19 -7.56 -18.06
CA GLY A 92 -8.13 -8.62 -18.43
C GLY A 92 -7.93 -9.92 -17.63
N MET A 93 -7.16 -9.86 -16.56
CA MET A 93 -6.84 -10.95 -15.64
C MET A 93 -6.36 -10.37 -14.31
N GLY A 94 -6.45 -11.16 -13.24
CA GLY A 94 -5.95 -10.75 -11.94
C GLY A 94 -6.76 -11.33 -10.79
N LEU A 95 -6.71 -10.66 -9.65
CA LEU A 95 -7.38 -11.08 -8.45
C LEU A 95 -8.73 -10.38 -8.31
N ARG A 96 -9.68 -11.04 -7.65
CA ARG A 96 -10.94 -10.42 -7.26
C ARG A 96 -10.69 -9.48 -6.08
N CYS A 97 -11.17 -8.25 -6.17
CA CYS A 97 -11.17 -7.26 -5.10
C CYS A 97 -12.54 -7.24 -4.44
N SER A 98 -12.62 -7.45 -3.13
CA SER A 98 -13.89 -7.56 -2.40
C SER A 98 -13.82 -6.81 -1.09
N TYR A 99 -14.94 -6.21 -0.72
CA TYR A 99 -15.20 -5.78 0.65
C TYR A 99 -15.82 -6.92 1.47
N PHE A 100 -15.91 -6.71 2.76
CA PHE A 100 -16.39 -7.72 3.72
C PHE A 100 -17.80 -8.26 3.38
N ASP A 101 -18.70 -7.39 2.95
CA ASP A 101 -20.09 -7.73 2.63
C ASP A 101 -20.24 -8.44 1.27
N GLU A 102 -19.20 -8.39 0.43
CA GLU A 102 -19.16 -8.99 -0.91
C GLU A 102 -18.61 -10.42 -0.91
N LEU A 103 -18.14 -10.92 0.25
CA LEU A 103 -17.56 -12.24 0.37
C LEU A 103 -18.64 -13.33 0.22
N GLU A 104 -18.48 -14.16 -0.79
CA GLU A 104 -19.34 -15.32 -1.01
C GLU A 104 -18.97 -16.45 -0.05
N ASP A 105 -19.97 -17.18 0.45
CA ASP A 105 -19.82 -18.30 1.41
C ASP A 105 -19.08 -17.90 2.71
N ARG A 106 -18.98 -16.61 3.01
CA ARG A 106 -18.29 -16.09 4.20
C ARG A 106 -16.85 -16.62 4.32
N LYS A 107 -16.13 -16.59 3.23
CA LYS A 107 -14.70 -16.92 3.15
C LYS A 107 -14.04 -16.14 2.01
N ILE A 108 -12.74 -15.93 2.10
CA ILE A 108 -11.96 -15.33 1.03
C ILE A 108 -11.60 -16.43 0.03
N LYS A 109 -12.01 -16.29 -1.22
CA LYS A 109 -11.73 -17.28 -2.27
C LYS A 109 -10.27 -17.25 -2.70
N GLN A 110 -9.86 -18.26 -3.45
CA GLN A 110 -8.55 -18.26 -4.11
C GLN A 110 -8.42 -17.06 -5.03
N ASN A 111 -7.27 -16.41 -4.99
CA ASN A 111 -6.98 -15.21 -5.77
C ASN A 111 -7.99 -14.07 -5.51
N GLU A 112 -8.46 -13.95 -4.29
CA GLU A 112 -9.33 -12.87 -3.83
C GLU A 112 -8.62 -12.06 -2.75
N ILE A 113 -8.82 -10.74 -2.79
CA ILE A 113 -8.28 -9.77 -1.84
C ILE A 113 -9.45 -9.19 -1.05
N LEU A 114 -9.46 -9.39 0.27
CA LEU A 114 -10.38 -8.73 1.18
C LEU A 114 -9.78 -7.39 1.63
N PHE A 115 -10.43 -6.28 1.31
CA PHE A 115 -10.03 -4.94 1.73
C PHE A 115 -10.69 -4.56 3.05
N LEU A 116 -9.88 -4.11 4.00
CA LEU A 116 -10.31 -3.72 5.33
C LEU A 116 -9.74 -2.36 5.73
N ASN A 117 -10.59 -1.57 6.39
CA ASN A 117 -10.14 -0.34 7.04
C ASN A 117 -9.65 -0.64 8.46
N TRP A 118 -8.46 -0.18 8.79
CA TRP A 118 -7.89 -0.35 10.11
C TRP A 118 -8.81 0.15 11.24
N ALA A 119 -9.40 1.34 11.07
CA ALA A 119 -10.33 1.91 12.05
C ALA A 119 -11.62 1.09 12.24
N SER A 120 -12.00 0.29 11.23
CA SER A 120 -13.18 -0.57 11.32
C SER A 120 -12.90 -1.86 12.09
N ILE A 121 -11.65 -2.26 12.20
CA ILE A 121 -11.24 -3.51 12.85
C ILE A 121 -10.83 -3.25 14.30
N ASN A 122 -10.24 -2.08 14.58
CA ASN A 122 -9.77 -1.69 15.91
C ASN A 122 -10.88 -1.28 16.89
N ASN A 123 -12.13 -1.27 16.46
CA ASN A 123 -13.24 -0.84 17.30
C ASN A 123 -14.05 -2.08 17.73
N GLU A 124 -13.92 -2.50 18.99
CA GLU A 124 -14.59 -3.67 19.58
C GLU A 124 -16.12 -3.64 19.43
N ASP A 125 -16.69 -2.45 19.25
CA ASP A 125 -18.13 -2.24 19.05
C ASP A 125 -18.61 -2.48 17.61
N LYS A 126 -17.73 -2.70 16.65
CA LYS A 126 -18.13 -2.88 15.24
C LYS A 126 -18.44 -4.34 14.90
N ILE A 127 -19.42 -4.52 14.02
CA ILE A 127 -19.99 -5.80 13.54
C ILE A 127 -18.90 -6.80 13.11
N ILE A 128 -17.80 -6.31 12.54
CA ILE A 128 -16.67 -7.14 12.07
C ILE A 128 -15.96 -7.90 13.21
N VAL A 129 -16.05 -7.38 14.46
CA VAL A 129 -15.36 -7.93 15.64
C VAL A 129 -16.34 -8.55 16.66
N ARG A 130 -17.66 -8.28 16.56
CA ARG A 130 -18.64 -8.76 17.53
C ARG A 130 -18.71 -10.29 17.54
N ALA A 131 -18.21 -10.88 18.62
CA ALA A 131 -18.29 -12.32 18.88
C ALA A 131 -19.74 -12.86 18.94
N ASN A 132 -20.74 -11.99 19.09
CA ASN A 132 -22.16 -12.37 19.21
C ASN A 132 -22.85 -12.65 17.88
N GLU A 133 -22.30 -12.20 16.75
CA GLU A 133 -22.75 -12.58 15.41
C GLU A 133 -21.82 -13.67 14.86
N ARG A 134 -22.01 -14.89 15.35
CA ARG A 134 -21.16 -16.06 15.10
C ARG A 134 -20.83 -16.31 13.62
N ASP A 135 -21.66 -15.89 12.70
CA ASP A 135 -21.47 -16.16 11.28
C ASP A 135 -20.87 -14.99 10.48
N ASN A 136 -20.76 -13.80 11.07
CA ASN A 136 -20.41 -12.58 10.35
C ASN A 136 -19.17 -11.86 10.93
N ASN A 137 -18.32 -12.53 11.68
CA ASN A 137 -17.10 -11.89 12.19
C ASN A 137 -15.87 -12.29 11.34
N LEU A 138 -14.84 -11.45 11.39
CA LEU A 138 -13.60 -11.64 10.64
C LEU A 138 -12.91 -12.96 10.99
N SER A 139 -12.91 -13.36 12.26
CA SER A 139 -12.30 -14.63 12.70
C SER A 139 -12.94 -15.83 12.00
N THR A 140 -14.27 -15.90 11.97
CA THR A 140 -14.98 -16.99 11.26
C THR A 140 -14.67 -17.03 9.77
N ILE A 141 -14.53 -15.86 9.11
CA ILE A 141 -14.15 -15.80 7.70
C ILE A 141 -12.72 -16.33 7.50
N ILE A 142 -11.81 -15.96 8.38
CA ILE A 142 -10.42 -16.43 8.34
C ILE A 142 -10.34 -17.94 8.53
N ASP A 143 -11.04 -18.46 9.55
CA ASP A 143 -11.07 -19.89 9.82
C ASP A 143 -11.62 -20.68 8.63
N ARG A 144 -12.78 -20.29 8.09
CA ARG A 144 -13.37 -20.92 6.88
C ARG A 144 -12.45 -20.84 5.66
N THR A 145 -11.68 -19.74 5.55
CA THR A 145 -10.70 -19.58 4.46
C THR A 145 -9.56 -20.59 4.62
N LYS A 146 -9.02 -20.74 5.83
CA LYS A 146 -7.96 -21.72 6.15
C LYS A 146 -8.45 -23.15 6.00
N ASP A 147 -9.65 -23.46 6.49
CA ASP A 147 -10.28 -24.79 6.37
C ASP A 147 -10.51 -25.21 4.91
N SER A 148 -10.65 -24.22 4.03
CA SER A 148 -10.71 -24.46 2.58
C SER A 148 -9.33 -24.72 1.94
N GLY A 149 -8.27 -24.90 2.75
CA GLY A 149 -6.90 -25.21 2.30
C GLY A 149 -6.12 -23.98 1.76
N ARG A 150 -6.58 -22.76 2.06
CA ARG A 150 -5.92 -21.55 1.56
C ARG A 150 -4.91 -20.98 2.53
N THR A 151 -3.83 -20.50 1.98
CA THR A 151 -2.79 -19.77 2.72
C THR A 151 -3.10 -18.28 2.69
N ILE A 152 -3.18 -17.65 3.85
CA ILE A 152 -3.46 -16.20 3.96
C ILE A 152 -2.17 -15.41 3.91
N ILE A 153 -2.16 -14.38 3.05
CA ILE A 153 -1.14 -13.34 2.99
C ILE A 153 -1.78 -12.02 3.40
N LEU A 154 -1.21 -11.38 4.40
CA LEU A 154 -1.62 -10.07 4.88
C LEU A 154 -0.76 -8.97 4.25
N VAL A 155 -1.37 -7.95 3.69
CA VAL A 155 -0.72 -6.72 3.23
C VAL A 155 -1.17 -5.58 4.11
N ILE A 156 -0.22 -4.88 4.74
CA ILE A 156 -0.47 -3.68 5.56
C ILE A 156 0.09 -2.48 4.82
N ASP A 157 -0.79 -1.63 4.31
CA ASP A 157 -0.41 -0.44 3.56
C ASP A 157 -0.27 0.76 4.50
N GLU A 158 0.81 1.52 4.32
CA GLU A 158 1.22 2.64 5.18
C GLU A 158 1.34 2.24 6.67
N SER A 159 2.04 1.15 6.93
CA SER A 159 2.19 0.49 8.23
C SER A 159 2.71 1.39 9.36
N HIS A 160 3.41 2.48 9.04
CA HIS A 160 3.93 3.44 10.03
C HIS A 160 2.84 4.11 10.87
N HIS A 161 1.58 4.08 10.43
CA HIS A 161 0.45 4.60 11.21
C HIS A 161 -0.21 3.56 12.12
N THR A 162 0.10 2.27 11.98
CA THR A 162 -0.72 1.19 12.54
C THR A 162 0.03 0.20 13.42
N ALA A 163 1.32 0.04 13.25
CA ALA A 163 2.09 -1.07 13.79
C ALA A 163 2.25 -1.11 15.33
N LYS A 164 1.85 -0.07 16.05
CA LYS A 164 2.23 0.11 17.46
C LYS A 164 1.12 -0.15 18.49
N SER A 165 -0.15 -0.30 18.10
CA SER A 165 -1.21 -0.53 19.08
C SER A 165 -1.31 -2.02 19.47
N GLU A 166 -1.64 -2.31 20.74
CA GLU A 166 -1.89 -3.68 21.20
C GLU A 166 -3.01 -4.36 20.40
N ASN A 167 -4.04 -3.60 20.04
CA ASN A 167 -5.13 -4.09 19.21
C ASN A 167 -4.66 -4.51 17.81
N SER A 168 -3.64 -3.85 17.27
CA SER A 168 -3.04 -4.20 15.99
C SER A 168 -2.36 -5.55 16.03
N LYS A 169 -1.62 -5.80 17.10
CA LYS A 169 -0.94 -7.08 17.31
C LYS A 169 -1.95 -8.20 17.49
N ALA A 170 -2.95 -8.00 18.35
CA ALA A 170 -4.01 -8.98 18.57
C ALA A 170 -4.78 -9.32 17.27
N LEU A 171 -5.01 -8.32 16.41
CA LEU A 171 -5.63 -8.55 15.12
C LEU A 171 -4.75 -9.42 14.20
N ILE A 172 -3.47 -9.08 14.07
CA ILE A 172 -2.53 -9.84 13.24
C ILE A 172 -2.40 -11.27 13.78
N GLU A 173 -2.34 -11.44 15.10
CA GLU A 173 -2.34 -12.75 15.74
C GLU A 173 -3.62 -13.54 15.42
N ASN A 174 -4.78 -12.92 15.48
CA ASN A 174 -6.06 -13.55 15.13
C ASN A 174 -6.17 -13.91 13.64
N LEU A 175 -5.64 -13.09 12.76
CA LEU A 175 -5.56 -13.39 11.32
C LEU A 175 -4.60 -14.55 11.06
N ASP A 176 -3.56 -14.68 11.88
CA ASP A 176 -2.52 -15.70 11.78
C ASP A 176 -2.09 -15.92 10.31
N PRO A 177 -1.61 -14.85 9.62
CA PRO A 177 -1.22 -14.93 8.23
C PRO A 177 0.11 -15.66 8.09
N LYS A 178 0.25 -16.47 7.04
CA LYS A 178 1.54 -17.12 6.74
C LYS A 178 2.64 -16.10 6.44
N ILE A 179 2.29 -15.03 5.72
CA ILE A 179 3.17 -13.91 5.39
C ILE A 179 2.44 -12.61 5.70
N THR A 180 3.12 -11.71 6.37
CA THR A 180 2.74 -10.30 6.47
C THR A 180 3.68 -9.48 5.60
N ILE A 181 3.15 -8.70 4.66
CA ILE A 181 3.92 -7.76 3.85
C ILE A 181 3.59 -6.35 4.33
N GLU A 182 4.58 -5.67 4.88
CA GLU A 182 4.45 -4.28 5.31
C GLU A 182 4.91 -3.33 4.21
N VAL A 183 3.98 -2.59 3.65
CA VAL A 183 4.21 -1.65 2.54
C VAL A 183 4.28 -0.24 3.12
N SER A 184 5.43 0.42 3.00
CA SER A 184 5.61 1.79 3.51
C SER A 184 6.77 2.51 2.85
N ALA A 185 6.72 3.84 2.81
CA ALA A 185 7.87 4.68 2.46
C ALA A 185 8.87 4.76 3.63
N THR A 186 8.36 4.72 4.86
CA THR A 186 9.12 4.85 6.10
C THR A 186 8.72 3.76 7.09
N PRO A 187 9.07 2.48 6.82
CA PRO A 187 8.71 1.39 7.72
C PRO A 187 9.39 1.56 9.07
N GLU A 188 8.61 1.42 10.14
CA GLU A 188 9.09 1.55 11.53
C GLU A 188 9.35 0.19 12.19
N ILE A 189 9.06 -0.91 11.52
CA ILE A 189 9.29 -2.25 12.05
C ILE A 189 10.77 -2.59 12.03
N SER A 190 11.27 -3.10 13.14
CA SER A 190 12.67 -3.51 13.31
C SER A 190 12.87 -5.03 13.24
N ASP A 191 11.82 -5.79 13.53
CA ASP A 191 11.85 -7.26 13.51
C ASP A 191 11.10 -7.78 12.28
N PHE A 192 11.85 -8.20 11.28
CA PHE A 192 11.33 -8.74 10.02
C PHE A 192 12.30 -9.80 9.46
N ASP A 193 11.76 -10.71 8.68
CA ASP A 193 12.54 -11.81 8.08
C ASP A 193 13.24 -11.38 6.79
N GLU A 194 12.58 -10.57 5.95
CA GLU A 194 13.11 -10.11 4.67
C GLU A 194 12.68 -8.66 4.38
N ARG A 195 13.46 -7.99 3.53
CA ARG A 195 13.16 -6.62 3.08
C ARG A 195 13.47 -6.43 1.61
N VAL A 196 12.54 -5.79 0.88
CA VAL A 196 12.76 -5.24 -0.45
C VAL A 196 12.82 -3.71 -0.33
N THR A 197 13.79 -3.08 -0.95
CA THR A 197 13.96 -1.62 -0.90
C THR A 197 14.07 -1.06 -2.30
N VAL A 198 13.21 -0.11 -2.61
CA VAL A 198 13.30 0.73 -3.82
C VAL A 198 14.01 2.03 -3.46
N ASP A 199 15.14 2.28 -4.10
CA ASP A 199 15.92 3.48 -3.88
C ASP A 199 15.26 4.71 -4.51
N VAL A 200 15.32 5.83 -3.78
CA VAL A 200 14.78 7.11 -4.22
C VAL A 200 15.44 7.60 -5.54
N GLU A 201 16.73 7.33 -5.70
CA GLU A 201 17.49 7.72 -6.89
C GLU A 201 16.95 7.03 -8.14
N ASN A 202 16.70 5.73 -8.08
CA ASN A 202 16.11 4.97 -9.19
C ASN A 202 14.73 5.52 -9.59
N VAL A 203 13.92 5.93 -8.60
CA VAL A 203 12.60 6.52 -8.84
C VAL A 203 12.70 7.92 -9.49
N ARG A 204 13.74 8.70 -9.13
CA ARG A 204 14.02 10.00 -9.75
C ARG A 204 14.52 9.88 -11.17
N ASP A 205 15.41 8.94 -11.42
CA ASP A 205 16.01 8.71 -12.74
C ASP A 205 14.97 8.31 -13.77
N GLU A 206 13.95 7.56 -13.34
CA GLU A 206 12.80 7.17 -14.15
C GLU A 206 11.66 8.21 -14.17
N GLU A 207 11.91 9.42 -13.63
CA GLU A 207 11.01 10.59 -13.64
C GLU A 207 9.64 10.38 -12.96
N MET A 208 9.55 9.40 -12.06
CA MET A 208 8.30 9.12 -11.33
C MET A 208 8.05 10.09 -10.17
N ILE A 209 9.10 10.74 -9.65
CA ILE A 209 9.02 11.77 -8.62
C ILE A 209 9.82 13.00 -9.05
N LYS A 210 9.48 14.15 -8.49
CA LYS A 210 10.17 15.41 -8.80
C LYS A 210 11.66 15.31 -8.45
N LYS A 211 12.53 15.67 -9.39
CA LYS A 211 13.99 15.69 -9.19
C LYS A 211 14.41 16.70 -8.15
N GLU A 212 13.69 17.82 -8.05
CA GLU A 212 14.00 18.91 -7.13
C GLU A 212 12.73 19.50 -6.51
N ILE A 213 12.80 19.82 -5.24
CA ILE A 213 11.87 20.74 -4.59
C ILE A 213 12.59 22.08 -4.52
N VAL A 214 12.23 23.00 -5.41
CA VAL A 214 12.76 24.37 -5.35
C VAL A 214 12.03 25.09 -4.22
N VAL A 215 12.65 25.12 -3.05
CA VAL A 215 12.26 26.03 -1.98
C VAL A 215 12.73 27.41 -2.41
N ASN A 216 11.82 28.38 -2.50
CA ASN A 216 12.02 29.75 -3.00
C ASN A 216 13.42 30.30 -2.65
N PRO A 217 14.36 30.41 -3.59
CA PRO A 217 15.74 30.83 -3.29
C PRO A 217 15.83 32.27 -2.74
N GLY A 218 14.79 33.08 -2.97
CA GLY A 218 14.68 34.43 -2.40
C GLY A 218 14.36 34.49 -0.90
N PHE A 219 13.93 33.37 -0.29
CA PHE A 219 13.57 33.36 1.13
C PHE A 219 14.74 33.12 2.09
N LYS A 220 15.92 32.74 1.61
CA LYS A 220 17.09 32.48 2.48
C LYS A 220 17.59 33.70 3.27
N ASN A 221 17.19 34.92 2.88
CA ASN A 221 17.69 36.15 3.46
C ASN A 221 16.60 37.12 3.99
N TYR A 222 15.35 36.64 4.13
CA TYR A 222 14.31 37.45 4.76
C TYR A 222 14.33 37.25 6.27
N THR A 223 15.14 38.04 6.95
CA THR A 223 14.86 38.48 8.33
C THR A 223 13.67 39.42 8.24
N VAL A 224 12.51 38.97 8.62
CA VAL A 224 11.32 39.84 8.76
C VAL A 224 11.62 40.80 9.89
N ASP A 225 11.97 42.03 9.52
CA ASP A 225 11.99 43.12 10.45
C ASP A 225 10.51 43.42 10.80
N ALA A 226 10.01 42.76 11.83
CA ALA A 226 8.59 42.75 12.24
C ALA A 226 8.06 44.15 12.61
N LYS A 227 8.87 45.19 12.48
CA LYS A 227 8.53 46.59 12.80
C LYS A 227 8.23 47.46 11.58
N LYS A 228 8.34 46.96 10.34
CA LYS A 228 8.23 47.81 9.14
C LYS A 228 7.28 47.34 8.04
N SER A 229 6.58 46.24 8.16
CA SER A 229 5.57 45.86 7.17
C SER A 229 4.26 45.46 7.84
N ASP A 230 3.15 46.03 7.38
CA ASP A 230 1.77 45.66 7.75
C ASP A 230 1.38 44.28 7.21
N GLN A 231 2.30 43.50 6.64
CA GLN A 231 2.08 42.18 6.08
C GLN A 231 2.73 41.11 6.93
N THR A 232 1.95 40.09 7.28
CA THR A 232 2.46 38.92 7.98
C THR A 232 3.37 38.08 7.06
N ALA A 233 4.33 37.34 7.64
CA ALA A 233 5.20 36.42 6.89
C ALA A 233 4.39 35.44 6.01
N ASP A 234 3.23 35.02 6.49
CA ASP A 234 2.33 34.11 5.79
C ASP A 234 1.71 34.74 4.52
N GLU A 235 1.35 36.05 4.58
CA GLU A 235 0.85 36.76 3.41
C GLU A 235 1.90 36.94 2.33
N LEU A 236 3.17 37.17 2.71
CA LEU A 236 4.29 37.26 1.77
C LEU A 236 4.57 35.90 1.10
N ILE A 237 4.51 34.81 1.87
CA ILE A 237 4.66 33.45 1.35
C ILE A 237 3.55 33.13 0.35
N LEU A 238 2.31 33.42 0.70
CA LEU A 238 1.14 33.19 -0.17
C LEU A 238 1.22 34.00 -1.48
N LYS A 239 1.57 35.29 -1.39
CA LYS A 239 1.73 36.15 -2.58
C LYS A 239 2.84 35.63 -3.51
N SER A 240 3.98 35.25 -2.94
CA SER A 240 5.11 34.71 -3.71
C SER A 240 4.78 33.37 -4.38
N ALA A 241 4.06 32.49 -3.68
CA ALA A 241 3.62 31.23 -4.22
C ALA A 241 2.59 31.42 -5.37
N LEU A 242 1.65 32.35 -5.19
CA LEU A 242 0.66 32.70 -6.21
C LEU A 242 1.32 33.28 -7.46
N GLN A 243 2.26 34.22 -7.28
CA GLN A 243 2.98 34.83 -8.40
C GLN A 243 3.76 33.77 -9.19
N LYS A 244 4.46 32.87 -8.52
CA LYS A 244 5.21 31.80 -9.16
C LYS A 244 4.31 30.81 -9.91
N ARG A 245 3.12 30.52 -9.38
CA ARG A 245 2.11 29.71 -10.09
C ARG A 245 1.67 30.38 -11.39
N ILE A 246 1.38 31.70 -11.34
CA ILE A 246 0.99 32.47 -12.52
C ILE A 246 2.09 32.48 -13.57
N ASP A 247 3.34 32.68 -13.16
CA ASP A 247 4.49 32.70 -14.05
C ASP A 247 4.75 31.33 -14.71
N LEU A 248 4.57 30.23 -13.96
CA LEU A 248 4.65 28.88 -14.50
C LEU A 248 3.53 28.60 -15.49
N GLN A 249 2.30 29.00 -15.16
CA GLN A 249 1.14 28.82 -16.07
C GLN A 249 1.36 29.55 -17.38
N LYS A 250 1.84 30.81 -17.34
CA LYS A 250 2.18 31.58 -18.55
C LYS A 250 3.30 30.95 -19.38
N LYS A 251 4.26 30.27 -18.75
CA LYS A 251 5.30 29.53 -19.47
C LYS A 251 4.73 28.31 -20.18
N LEU A 252 3.90 27.53 -19.51
CA LEU A 252 3.24 26.36 -20.09
C LEU A 252 2.32 26.72 -21.25
N GLU A 253 1.59 27.85 -21.15
CA GLU A 253 0.74 28.36 -22.25
C GLU A 253 1.54 28.87 -23.47
N LYS A 254 2.85 29.14 -23.31
CA LYS A 254 3.74 29.54 -24.41
C LYS A 254 4.47 28.38 -25.08
N GLU A 255 4.60 27.26 -24.37
CA GLU A 255 5.32 26.07 -24.84
C GLU A 255 4.38 24.97 -25.38
N GLY A 256 3.07 25.11 -25.21
CA GLY A 256 2.04 24.20 -25.73
C GLY A 256 1.25 24.83 -26.82
#